data_7da76e453ea3aeed8f260323ca190332
#
_entry.id   7da76e453ea3aeed8f260323ca190332
#
_cell.length_a   1.000
_cell.length_b   1.000
_cell.length_c   1.000
_cell.angle_alpha   90.00
_cell.angle_beta   90.00
_cell.angle_gamma   90.00
#
_symmetry.space_group_name_H-M   'P 1'
#
loop_
_entity.id
_entity.type
_entity.pdbx_description
1 polymer ?
#
loop_
_entity_poly.entity_id
_entity_poly.type
_entity_poly.pdbx_seq_one_letter_code
_entity_poly.pdbx_strand_id
1 'polypeptide(L)'
;MRETGPSSVMKVEHDYPVPKLAPGGVLVKNKYSGINFIDTYHRSGLYKRELPFIGGQEGGGFVAAVTPEAEAQGVKVGDRVAYSSVFQTYAEYTAVPANKVVTVPEEVPLDVAVSCGVQGMTAHYLTHSAHAGLVKPGEWMLIHGTGSGTCQWAAQMAKLRGYKVIGTCSESKQDIARATGVDELIVYKEAPGTSYEDYSSVDLVPKVMEITGGEGVKAVIDGIGLATWETSIEVLARRGIFVSFGNASGAVPAFPPLRFINKSGFLTRPKLNDYTVTREELLSRANDIYGWIHNGDLKVAVSAPDAKRSALRASTFFPSLRLVLSRLVSQRPFRTPRPLDADETNTRLQLWPPHAHSPSY
;
A
#
# COMPACT_ATOMS: atom_id res chain seq x y z
N MET A 1 12.59 0.01 -19.68
CA MET A 1 12.10 1.23 -20.37
C MET A 1 13.30 2.05 -20.81
N ARG A 2 13.34 2.43 -22.08
CA ARG A 2 14.42 3.24 -22.69
C ARG A 2 14.00 4.70 -22.92
N GLU A 3 12.71 4.98 -22.75
CA GLU A 3 12.08 6.30 -22.83
C GLU A 3 10.89 6.38 -21.89
N THR A 4 10.44 7.58 -21.57
CA THR A 4 9.19 7.82 -20.83
C THR A 4 8.02 7.94 -21.78
N GLY A 5 6.81 7.56 -21.33
CA GLY A 5 5.62 7.64 -22.19
C GLY A 5 4.45 6.75 -21.77
N PRO A 6 3.57 6.42 -22.72
CA PRO A 6 2.43 5.53 -22.50
C PRO A 6 2.89 4.10 -22.17
N SER A 7 1.95 3.19 -21.88
CA SER A 7 2.28 1.81 -21.52
C SER A 7 3.09 1.05 -22.59
N SER A 8 3.00 1.46 -23.85
CA SER A 8 3.72 0.87 -24.98
C SER A 8 5.25 1.01 -24.93
N VAL A 9 5.79 1.93 -24.09
CA VAL A 9 7.24 2.08 -23.90
C VAL A 9 7.85 0.95 -23.05
N MET A 10 6.99 0.18 -22.35
CA MET A 10 7.42 -0.97 -21.59
C MET A 10 7.59 -2.17 -22.51
N LYS A 11 8.83 -2.68 -22.58
CA LYS A 11 9.17 -3.86 -23.38
C LYS A 11 9.86 -4.90 -22.50
N VAL A 12 9.64 -6.16 -22.82
CA VAL A 12 10.36 -7.27 -22.18
C VAL A 12 11.67 -7.48 -22.92
N GLU A 13 12.75 -7.60 -22.17
CA GLU A 13 14.07 -7.93 -22.66
C GLU A 13 14.50 -9.28 -22.07
N HIS A 14 14.86 -10.25 -22.93
CA HIS A 14 15.16 -11.62 -22.51
C HIS A 14 16.64 -11.84 -22.16
N ASP A 15 17.52 -11.03 -22.73
CA ASP A 15 18.98 -11.17 -22.56
C ASP A 15 19.57 -10.16 -21.57
N TYR A 16 18.72 -9.66 -20.64
CA TYR A 16 19.17 -8.70 -19.64
C TYR A 16 20.02 -9.42 -18.58
N PRO A 17 21.23 -8.93 -18.25
CA PRO A 17 22.11 -9.63 -17.33
C PRO A 17 21.54 -9.69 -15.92
N VAL A 18 21.76 -10.81 -15.23
CA VAL A 18 21.47 -10.96 -13.81
C VAL A 18 22.28 -9.91 -13.02
N PRO A 19 21.65 -9.15 -12.12
CA PRO A 19 22.34 -8.10 -11.40
C PRO A 19 23.45 -8.64 -10.50
N LYS A 20 24.58 -7.93 -10.45
CA LYS A 20 25.67 -8.23 -9.52
C LYS A 20 25.31 -7.71 -8.13
N LEU A 21 25.71 -8.47 -7.09
CA LEU A 21 25.53 -8.06 -5.70
C LEU A 21 26.60 -7.07 -5.29
N ALA A 22 26.18 -5.97 -4.66
CA ALA A 22 27.06 -5.13 -3.88
C ALA A 22 27.25 -5.74 -2.46
N PRO A 23 28.24 -5.32 -1.67
CA PRO A 23 28.35 -5.73 -0.26
C PRO A 23 27.04 -5.50 0.51
N GLY A 24 26.62 -6.47 1.32
CA GLY A 24 25.32 -6.46 1.98
C GLY A 24 24.12 -6.76 1.07
N GLY A 25 24.37 -7.23 -0.17
CA GLY A 25 23.33 -7.53 -1.16
C GLY A 25 22.80 -8.94 -1.08
N VAL A 26 21.53 -9.07 -1.43
CA VAL A 26 20.76 -10.32 -1.55
C VAL A 26 20.21 -10.41 -2.97
N LEU A 27 20.44 -11.52 -3.67
CA LEU A 27 19.80 -11.80 -4.95
C LEU A 27 18.51 -12.55 -4.71
N VAL A 28 17.39 -11.93 -5.04
CA VAL A 28 16.07 -12.57 -4.93
C VAL A 28 15.62 -13.04 -6.30
N LYS A 29 15.31 -14.35 -6.40
CA LYS A 29 14.56 -14.90 -7.53
C LYS A 29 13.09 -14.60 -7.30
N ASN A 30 12.56 -13.63 -8.04
CA ASN A 30 11.20 -13.18 -7.87
C ASN A 30 10.19 -14.23 -8.32
N LYS A 31 9.22 -14.51 -7.46
CA LYS A 31 8.01 -15.25 -7.81
C LYS A 31 6.86 -14.29 -8.13
N TYR A 32 6.85 -13.14 -7.47
CA TYR A 32 5.86 -12.10 -7.63
C TYR A 32 6.52 -10.72 -7.66
N SER A 33 5.93 -9.80 -8.42
CA SER A 33 6.23 -8.38 -8.38
C SER A 33 4.92 -7.60 -8.34
N GLY A 34 4.82 -6.63 -7.45
CA GLY A 34 3.61 -5.82 -7.29
C GLY A 34 3.55 -4.67 -8.30
N ILE A 35 2.34 -4.33 -8.71
CA ILE A 35 2.06 -3.19 -9.59
C ILE A 35 1.46 -2.06 -8.75
N ASN A 36 2.08 -0.90 -8.82
CA ASN A 36 1.69 0.27 -8.04
C ASN A 36 1.44 1.48 -8.94
N PHE A 37 0.58 2.39 -8.47
CA PHE A 37 0.28 3.60 -9.23
C PHE A 37 1.53 4.47 -9.46
N ILE A 38 2.47 4.47 -8.51
CA ILE A 38 3.75 5.18 -8.63
C ILE A 38 4.60 4.71 -9.81
N ASP A 39 4.46 3.48 -10.26
CA ASP A 39 5.15 2.96 -11.45
C ASP A 39 4.73 3.72 -12.72
N THR A 40 3.49 4.20 -12.74
CA THR A 40 2.99 5.06 -13.83
C THR A 40 3.63 6.44 -13.79
N TYR A 41 3.94 6.98 -12.61
CA TYR A 41 4.62 8.27 -12.47
C TYR A 41 6.07 8.22 -12.99
N HIS A 42 6.78 7.12 -12.72
CA HIS A 42 8.12 6.91 -13.26
C HIS A 42 8.06 6.68 -14.78
N ARG A 43 7.12 5.86 -15.24
CA ARG A 43 6.96 5.57 -16.65
C ARG A 43 6.64 6.83 -17.48
N SER A 44 5.74 7.68 -16.98
CA SER A 44 5.33 8.90 -17.68
C SER A 44 6.34 10.04 -17.58
N GLY A 45 7.34 9.93 -16.66
CA GLY A 45 8.31 10.99 -16.40
C GLY A 45 7.86 12.05 -15.40
N LEU A 46 6.66 11.89 -14.78
CA LEU A 46 6.22 12.77 -13.69
C LEU A 46 7.23 12.73 -12.52
N TYR A 47 7.72 11.54 -12.20
CA TYR A 47 8.86 11.35 -11.29
C TYR A 47 10.07 10.95 -12.12
N LYS A 48 11.02 11.89 -12.25
CA LYS A 48 12.21 11.71 -13.08
C LYS A 48 13.07 10.54 -12.62
N ARG A 49 13.53 9.74 -13.59
CA ARG A 49 14.52 8.67 -13.41
C ARG A 49 15.50 8.66 -14.58
N GLU A 50 16.71 8.22 -14.28
CA GLU A 50 17.71 7.97 -15.33
C GLU A 50 17.25 6.79 -16.22
N LEU A 51 17.43 6.96 -17.52
CA LEU A 51 17.12 5.95 -18.53
C LEU A 51 18.43 5.28 -19.00
N PRO A 52 18.40 3.98 -19.32
CA PRO A 52 17.26 3.06 -19.25
C PRO A 52 17.03 2.53 -17.82
N PHE A 53 15.78 2.15 -17.49
CA PHE A 53 15.49 1.51 -16.21
C PHE A 53 14.46 0.37 -16.32
N ILE A 54 14.53 -0.57 -15.37
CA ILE A 54 13.52 -1.61 -15.15
C ILE A 54 12.49 -1.09 -14.16
N GLY A 55 11.20 -1.26 -14.45
CA GLY A 55 10.09 -0.83 -13.60
C GLY A 55 9.93 -1.68 -12.34
N GLY A 56 8.93 -1.27 -11.52
CA GLY A 56 8.53 -1.94 -10.30
C GLY A 56 9.32 -1.52 -9.07
N GLN A 57 8.69 -1.57 -7.90
CA GLN A 57 9.23 -1.13 -6.61
C GLN A 57 8.97 -2.10 -5.46
N GLU A 58 8.30 -3.21 -5.70
CA GLU A 58 8.12 -4.27 -4.73
C GLU A 58 8.15 -5.62 -5.40
N GLY A 59 8.64 -6.60 -4.70
CA GLY A 59 8.72 -7.96 -5.17
C GLY A 59 8.95 -8.94 -4.03
N GLY A 60 8.96 -10.22 -4.37
CA GLY A 60 9.27 -11.27 -3.42
C GLY A 60 9.36 -12.62 -4.11
N GLY A 61 10.01 -13.50 -3.42
CA GLY A 61 10.34 -14.82 -3.91
C GLY A 61 11.27 -15.55 -2.96
N PHE A 62 12.30 -16.13 -3.52
CA PHE A 62 13.28 -16.89 -2.75
C PHE A 62 14.69 -16.33 -2.94
N VAL A 63 15.45 -16.30 -1.87
CA VAL A 63 16.83 -15.86 -1.91
C VAL A 63 17.66 -16.86 -2.73
N ALA A 64 18.26 -16.40 -3.81
CA ALA A 64 19.09 -17.20 -4.72
C ALA A 64 20.58 -17.10 -4.37
N ALA A 65 21.04 -15.96 -3.88
CA ALA A 65 22.41 -15.74 -3.42
C ALA A 65 22.46 -14.60 -2.39
N VAL A 66 23.46 -14.63 -1.53
CA VAL A 66 23.74 -13.60 -0.52
C VAL A 66 25.23 -13.29 -0.49
N THR A 67 25.59 -12.08 -0.08
CA THR A 67 26.96 -11.77 0.30
C THR A 67 27.21 -12.14 1.78
N PRO A 68 28.47 -12.30 2.23
CA PRO A 68 28.77 -12.60 3.64
C PRO A 68 28.17 -11.57 4.61
N GLU A 69 28.15 -10.28 4.22
CA GLU A 69 27.60 -9.21 5.06
C GLU A 69 26.07 -9.28 5.15
N ALA A 70 25.39 -9.78 4.11
CA ALA A 70 23.95 -10.02 4.13
C ALA A 70 23.61 -11.25 4.97
N GLU A 71 24.43 -12.31 4.91
CA GLU A 71 24.27 -13.50 5.72
C GLU A 71 24.46 -13.17 7.22
N ALA A 72 25.42 -12.31 7.56
CA ALA A 72 25.62 -11.81 8.92
C ALA A 72 24.41 -11.02 9.46
N GLN A 73 23.55 -10.49 8.59
CA GLN A 73 22.27 -9.86 8.95
C GLN A 73 21.11 -10.88 9.07
N GLY A 74 21.40 -12.17 8.97
CA GLY A 74 20.43 -13.25 9.16
C GLY A 74 19.65 -13.67 7.90
N VAL A 75 20.00 -13.16 6.72
CA VAL A 75 19.37 -13.56 5.45
C VAL A 75 20.15 -14.73 4.86
N LYS A 76 19.46 -15.82 4.46
CA LYS A 76 20.07 -17.04 3.95
C LYS A 76 19.53 -17.42 2.58
N VAL A 77 20.33 -18.16 1.80
CA VAL A 77 19.88 -18.77 0.55
C VAL A 77 18.70 -19.70 0.84
N GLY A 78 17.67 -19.60 0.02
CA GLY A 78 16.43 -20.35 0.17
C GLY A 78 15.35 -19.65 1.00
N ASP A 79 15.69 -18.57 1.75
CA ASP A 79 14.70 -17.82 2.52
C ASP A 79 13.58 -17.30 1.62
N ARG A 80 12.38 -17.37 2.16
CA ARG A 80 11.15 -16.83 1.57
C ARG A 80 10.99 -15.39 1.98
N VAL A 81 11.07 -14.46 1.01
CA VAL A 81 11.22 -13.03 1.31
C VAL A 81 10.30 -12.15 0.47
N ALA A 82 9.94 -11.00 1.04
CA ALA A 82 9.35 -9.86 0.34
C ALA A 82 10.18 -8.60 0.60
N TYR A 83 10.08 -7.63 -0.28
CA TYR A 83 10.80 -6.36 -0.17
C TYR A 83 10.09 -5.24 -0.93
N SER A 84 10.30 -4.01 -0.51
CA SER A 84 9.72 -2.82 -1.12
C SER A 84 10.71 -1.65 -1.12
N SER A 85 10.36 -0.60 -1.85
CA SER A 85 11.22 0.59 -2.02
C SER A 85 12.57 0.27 -2.68
N VAL A 86 12.62 -0.83 -3.42
CA VAL A 86 13.75 -1.26 -4.24
C VAL A 86 13.28 -1.31 -5.68
N PHE A 87 14.00 -0.64 -6.56
CA PHE A 87 13.66 -0.61 -7.97
C PHE A 87 14.06 -1.90 -8.71
N GLN A 88 13.61 -2.02 -9.97
CA GLN A 88 13.94 -3.11 -10.87
C GLN A 88 13.26 -4.44 -10.52
N THR A 89 12.05 -4.37 -9.98
CA THR A 89 11.34 -5.58 -9.54
C THR A 89 10.56 -6.28 -10.66
N TYR A 90 10.35 -5.63 -11.81
CA TYR A 90 9.78 -6.29 -13.00
C TYR A 90 10.86 -7.11 -13.72
N ALA A 91 11.50 -7.99 -12.98
CA ALA A 91 12.59 -8.86 -13.44
C ALA A 91 12.55 -10.20 -12.73
N GLU A 92 13.11 -11.23 -13.33
CA GLU A 92 13.21 -12.57 -12.70
C GLU A 92 14.12 -12.54 -11.47
N TYR A 93 15.16 -11.70 -11.51
CA TYR A 93 16.09 -11.52 -10.40
C TYR A 93 16.27 -10.06 -10.07
N THR A 94 16.25 -9.75 -8.79
CA THR A 94 16.51 -8.40 -8.27
C THR A 94 17.59 -8.45 -7.18
N ALA A 95 18.59 -7.56 -7.29
CA ALA A 95 19.54 -7.33 -6.22
C ALA A 95 18.93 -6.38 -5.17
N VAL A 96 18.82 -6.84 -3.94
CA VAL A 96 18.15 -6.14 -2.85
C VAL A 96 19.12 -5.96 -1.68
N PRO A 97 19.27 -4.77 -1.10
CA PRO A 97 20.03 -4.61 0.15
C PRO A 97 19.38 -5.43 1.28
N ALA A 98 20.18 -6.14 2.09
CA ALA A 98 19.67 -7.01 3.15
C ALA A 98 18.77 -6.29 4.16
N ASN A 99 19.05 -5.01 4.44
CA ASN A 99 18.22 -4.19 5.33
C ASN A 99 16.83 -3.84 4.77
N LYS A 100 16.56 -4.13 3.49
CA LYS A 100 15.24 -3.96 2.85
C LYS A 100 14.49 -5.28 2.67
N VAL A 101 15.10 -6.40 3.03
CA VAL A 101 14.49 -7.73 2.92
C VAL A 101 13.69 -8.05 4.18
N VAL A 102 12.47 -8.52 4.01
CA VAL A 102 11.61 -9.02 5.08
C VAL A 102 11.35 -10.51 4.85
N THR A 103 11.68 -11.34 5.83
CA THR A 103 11.33 -12.76 5.79
C THR A 103 9.83 -12.91 5.94
N VAL A 104 9.22 -13.72 5.07
CA VAL A 104 7.77 -13.93 5.05
C VAL A 104 7.45 -15.23 5.80
N PRO A 105 6.66 -15.20 6.88
CA PRO A 105 6.20 -16.40 7.57
C PRO A 105 5.43 -17.34 6.66
N GLU A 106 5.47 -18.65 6.91
CA GLU A 106 4.80 -19.63 6.05
C GLU A 106 3.28 -19.45 6.01
N GLU A 107 2.70 -18.98 7.11
CA GLU A 107 1.28 -18.72 7.28
C GLU A 107 0.76 -17.57 6.43
N VAL A 108 1.65 -16.67 5.99
CA VAL A 108 1.27 -15.54 5.13
C VAL A 108 1.52 -15.90 3.67
N PRO A 109 0.50 -15.93 2.79
CA PRO A 109 0.69 -16.19 1.38
C PRO A 109 1.70 -15.20 0.75
N LEU A 110 2.64 -15.69 -0.06
CA LEU A 110 3.73 -14.85 -0.56
C LEU A 110 3.26 -13.73 -1.49
N ASP A 111 2.22 -13.96 -2.28
CA ASP A 111 1.60 -12.94 -3.13
C ASP A 111 0.95 -11.83 -2.30
N VAL A 112 0.31 -12.20 -1.18
CA VAL A 112 -0.21 -11.25 -0.20
C VAL A 112 0.93 -10.46 0.43
N ALA A 113 2.00 -11.13 0.89
CA ALA A 113 3.17 -10.48 1.48
C ALA A 113 3.84 -9.47 0.52
N VAL A 114 3.93 -9.81 -0.77
CA VAL A 114 4.45 -8.87 -1.79
C VAL A 114 3.53 -7.68 -1.95
N SER A 115 2.22 -7.87 -1.99
CA SER A 115 1.25 -6.77 -2.11
C SER A 115 1.22 -5.84 -0.89
N CYS A 116 1.74 -6.30 0.26
CA CYS A 116 1.93 -5.46 1.45
C CYS A 116 3.08 -4.46 1.31
N GLY A 117 4.06 -4.73 0.45
CA GLY A 117 5.33 -4.03 0.42
C GLY A 117 5.18 -2.53 0.22
N VAL A 118 4.54 -2.09 -0.86
CA VAL A 118 4.27 -0.67 -1.10
C VAL A 118 2.91 -0.28 -0.52
N GLN A 119 1.85 -0.99 -0.88
CA GLN A 119 0.48 -0.57 -0.55
C GLN A 119 0.15 -0.76 0.93
N GLY A 120 0.44 -1.93 1.50
CA GLY A 120 0.19 -2.21 2.91
C GLY A 120 1.03 -1.35 3.85
N MET A 121 2.35 -1.20 3.58
CA MET A 121 3.20 -0.35 4.41
C MET A 121 2.87 1.13 4.27
N THR A 122 2.44 1.57 3.08
CA THR A 122 1.92 2.94 2.92
C THR A 122 0.66 3.14 3.75
N ALA A 123 -0.29 2.24 3.69
CA ALA A 123 -1.50 2.29 4.51
C ALA A 123 -1.18 2.29 6.01
N HIS A 124 -0.18 1.49 6.42
CA HIS A 124 0.25 1.42 7.80
C HIS A 124 0.75 2.78 8.30
N TYR A 125 1.72 3.41 7.63
CA TYR A 125 2.22 4.69 8.10
C TYR A 125 1.17 5.80 8.00
N LEU A 126 0.30 5.79 7.00
CA LEU A 126 -0.78 6.77 6.84
C LEU A 126 -1.74 6.76 8.04
N THR A 127 -2.04 5.58 8.59
CA THR A 127 -3.01 5.41 9.68
C THR A 127 -2.38 5.36 11.07
N HIS A 128 -1.05 5.18 11.16
CA HIS A 128 -0.33 5.04 12.43
C HIS A 128 0.59 6.21 12.76
N SER A 129 1.23 6.81 11.76
CA SER A 129 2.32 7.74 11.99
C SER A 129 2.16 9.09 11.30
N ALA A 130 1.64 9.13 10.06
CA ALA A 130 1.63 10.35 9.24
C ALA A 130 0.74 11.47 9.79
N HIS A 131 -0.26 11.13 10.61
CA HIS A 131 -1.11 12.11 11.27
C HIS A 131 -0.57 12.59 12.64
N ALA A 132 0.68 12.24 12.97
CA ALA A 132 1.42 12.70 14.16
C ALA A 132 0.62 12.56 15.49
N GLY A 133 -0.22 11.52 15.61
CA GLY A 133 -1.06 11.30 16.80
C GLY A 133 -2.22 12.29 16.97
N LEU A 134 -2.52 13.11 15.95
CA LEU A 134 -3.61 14.09 16.01
C LEU A 134 -5.00 13.46 15.98
N VAL A 135 -5.12 12.22 15.51
CA VAL A 135 -6.38 11.45 15.49
C VAL A 135 -6.42 10.50 16.67
N LYS A 136 -7.52 10.49 17.40
CA LYS A 136 -7.75 9.59 18.53
C LYS A 136 -8.82 8.55 18.19
N PRO A 137 -8.84 7.38 18.86
CA PRO A 137 -9.96 6.44 18.72
C PRO A 137 -11.31 7.14 18.91
N GLY A 138 -12.28 6.81 18.05
CA GLY A 138 -13.60 7.43 18.01
C GLY A 138 -13.71 8.71 17.19
N GLU A 139 -12.60 9.34 16.78
CA GLU A 139 -12.61 10.51 15.91
C GLU A 139 -12.70 10.13 14.41
N TRP A 140 -13.19 11.05 13.59
CA TRP A 140 -13.40 10.84 12.16
C TRP A 140 -12.13 11.05 11.34
N MET A 141 -11.92 10.13 10.39
CA MET A 141 -10.92 10.18 9.33
C MET A 141 -11.62 10.02 7.98
N LEU A 142 -11.34 10.91 7.03
CA LEU A 142 -11.77 10.76 5.64
C LEU A 142 -10.65 10.07 4.85
N ILE A 143 -10.98 9.01 4.11
CA ILE A 143 -10.04 8.31 3.23
C ILE A 143 -10.60 8.31 1.82
N HIS A 144 -9.95 9.03 0.92
CA HIS A 144 -10.34 9.04 -0.49
C HIS A 144 -9.99 7.72 -1.19
N GLY A 145 -10.91 7.23 -2.03
CA GLY A 145 -10.68 6.09 -2.90
C GLY A 145 -10.55 4.75 -2.16
N THR A 146 -11.39 4.48 -1.16
CA THR A 146 -11.37 3.23 -0.37
C THR A 146 -11.62 1.96 -1.18
N GLY A 147 -12.03 2.07 -2.44
CA GLY A 147 -12.05 0.97 -3.41
C GLY A 147 -10.74 0.77 -4.18
N SER A 148 -9.66 1.51 -3.84
CA SER A 148 -8.34 1.40 -4.48
C SER A 148 -7.36 0.59 -3.63
N GLY A 149 -6.23 0.17 -4.21
CA GLY A 149 -5.25 -0.68 -3.54
C GLY A 149 -4.86 -0.20 -2.13
N THR A 150 -4.06 0.85 -2.02
CA THR A 150 -3.56 1.38 -0.73
C THR A 150 -4.70 1.75 0.23
N CYS A 151 -5.76 2.39 -0.28
CA CYS A 151 -6.81 2.92 0.59
C CYS A 151 -7.75 1.84 1.16
N GLN A 152 -7.84 0.66 0.53
CA GLN A 152 -8.51 -0.50 1.14
C GLN A 152 -7.77 -0.98 2.40
N TRP A 153 -6.43 -1.03 2.33
CA TRP A 153 -5.61 -1.34 3.49
C TRP A 153 -5.75 -0.26 4.56
N ALA A 154 -5.66 1.01 4.14
CA ALA A 154 -5.76 2.13 5.07
C ALA A 154 -7.11 2.18 5.81
N ALA A 155 -8.22 1.93 5.12
CA ALA A 155 -9.54 1.90 5.74
C ALA A 155 -9.64 0.80 6.81
N GLN A 156 -9.22 -0.42 6.51
CA GLN A 156 -9.20 -1.52 7.47
C GLN A 156 -8.28 -1.23 8.67
N MET A 157 -7.06 -0.76 8.41
CA MET A 157 -6.09 -0.41 9.47
C MET A 157 -6.59 0.75 10.35
N ALA A 158 -7.26 1.75 9.77
CA ALA A 158 -7.89 2.83 10.52
C ALA A 158 -9.00 2.29 11.45
N LYS A 159 -9.77 1.32 10.99
CA LYS A 159 -10.79 0.64 11.83
C LYS A 159 -10.12 -0.15 12.96
N LEU A 160 -9.02 -0.87 12.72
CA LEU A 160 -8.26 -1.55 13.78
C LEU A 160 -7.73 -0.58 14.85
N ARG A 161 -7.47 0.67 14.45
CA ARG A 161 -7.07 1.75 15.38
C ARG A 161 -8.24 2.38 16.13
N GLY A 162 -9.47 1.93 15.87
CA GLY A 162 -10.69 2.46 16.49
C GLY A 162 -11.14 3.82 15.94
N TYR A 163 -10.63 4.24 14.78
CA TYR A 163 -11.09 5.48 14.14
C TYR A 163 -12.45 5.26 13.47
N LYS A 164 -13.26 6.31 13.40
CA LYS A 164 -14.42 6.36 12.53
C LYS A 164 -13.96 6.74 11.13
N VAL A 165 -14.39 6.01 10.10
CA VAL A 165 -13.90 6.18 8.73
C VAL A 165 -15.05 6.57 7.81
N ILE A 166 -14.91 7.74 7.17
CA ILE A 166 -15.66 8.10 5.98
C ILE A 166 -14.82 7.68 4.77
N GLY A 167 -15.33 6.76 3.98
CA GLY A 167 -14.71 6.34 2.72
C GLY A 167 -15.32 7.05 1.53
N THR A 168 -14.53 7.25 0.46
CA THR A 168 -15.09 7.60 -0.85
C THR A 168 -14.74 6.55 -1.89
N CYS A 169 -15.59 6.36 -2.92
CA CYS A 169 -15.30 5.46 -4.05
C CYS A 169 -16.18 5.79 -5.26
N SER A 170 -15.85 5.20 -6.42
CA SER A 170 -16.77 5.18 -7.57
C SER A 170 -17.87 4.14 -7.41
N GLU A 171 -18.95 4.29 -8.19
CA GLU A 171 -20.10 3.38 -8.18
C GLU A 171 -19.69 1.91 -8.35
N SER A 172 -18.80 1.61 -9.28
CA SER A 172 -18.34 0.23 -9.56
C SER A 172 -17.50 -0.40 -8.44
N LYS A 173 -17.05 0.39 -7.46
CA LYS A 173 -16.19 -0.08 -6.37
C LYS A 173 -16.88 -0.09 -5.00
N GLN A 174 -18.19 0.14 -4.94
CA GLN A 174 -18.92 0.23 -3.68
C GLN A 174 -18.79 -1.02 -2.81
N ASP A 175 -18.93 -2.21 -3.41
CA ASP A 175 -18.86 -3.46 -2.65
C ASP A 175 -17.48 -3.66 -2.03
N ILE A 176 -16.43 -3.30 -2.79
CA ILE A 176 -15.05 -3.33 -2.31
C ILE A 176 -14.85 -2.36 -1.14
N ALA A 177 -15.32 -1.12 -1.30
CA ALA A 177 -15.19 -0.10 -0.29
C ALA A 177 -15.96 -0.46 0.99
N ARG A 178 -17.19 -0.98 0.88
CA ARG A 178 -17.99 -1.44 2.03
C ARG A 178 -17.33 -2.62 2.76
N ALA A 179 -16.70 -3.53 2.01
CA ALA A 179 -16.01 -4.68 2.59
C ALA A 179 -14.80 -4.30 3.47
N THR A 180 -14.31 -3.05 3.38
CA THR A 180 -13.23 -2.54 4.26
C THR A 180 -13.71 -2.19 5.66
N GLY A 181 -15.02 -2.16 5.90
CA GLY A 181 -15.61 -1.82 7.21
C GLY A 181 -15.66 -0.32 7.49
N VAL A 182 -15.65 0.55 6.47
CA VAL A 182 -15.89 1.99 6.65
C VAL A 182 -17.25 2.23 7.32
N ASP A 183 -17.33 3.22 8.20
CA ASP A 183 -18.58 3.56 8.90
C ASP A 183 -19.55 4.27 7.97
N GLU A 184 -19.04 5.17 7.13
CA GLU A 184 -19.81 5.90 6.14
C GLU A 184 -19.14 5.85 4.77
N LEU A 185 -19.94 5.79 3.70
CA LEU A 185 -19.42 5.71 2.34
C LEU A 185 -20.10 6.74 1.44
N ILE A 186 -19.27 7.62 0.87
CA ILE A 186 -19.70 8.60 -0.12
C ILE A 186 -19.32 8.09 -1.51
N VAL A 187 -20.31 7.92 -2.36
CA VAL A 187 -20.15 7.31 -3.68
C VAL A 187 -20.24 8.39 -4.76
N TYR A 188 -19.20 8.48 -5.58
CA TYR A 188 -19.16 9.32 -6.77
C TYR A 188 -19.64 8.53 -7.99
N LYS A 189 -20.28 9.22 -8.93
CA LYS A 189 -20.49 8.67 -10.28
C LYS A 189 -19.15 8.43 -10.95
N GLU A 190 -19.14 7.59 -11.96
CA GLU A 190 -17.95 7.43 -12.79
C GLU A 190 -17.91 8.49 -13.89
N ALA A 191 -16.71 9.03 -14.13
CA ALA A 191 -16.48 9.92 -15.26
C ALA A 191 -16.69 9.15 -16.58
N PRO A 192 -17.33 9.74 -17.57
CA PRO A 192 -17.73 9.06 -18.81
C PRO A 192 -16.56 8.31 -19.47
N GLY A 193 -16.78 7.03 -19.78
CA GLY A 193 -15.81 6.18 -20.46
C GLY A 193 -14.63 5.72 -19.56
N THR A 194 -14.71 5.92 -18.26
CA THR A 194 -13.66 5.53 -17.31
C THR A 194 -14.25 4.75 -16.12
N SER A 195 -13.38 4.21 -15.25
CA SER A 195 -13.74 3.67 -13.94
C SER A 195 -13.26 4.59 -12.80
N TYR A 196 -12.91 5.83 -13.10
CA TYR A 196 -12.50 6.83 -12.14
C TYR A 196 -13.69 7.66 -11.68
N GLU A 197 -13.59 8.18 -10.47
CA GLU A 197 -14.59 9.04 -9.85
C GLU A 197 -14.74 10.37 -10.60
N ASP A 198 -15.97 10.78 -10.87
CA ASP A 198 -16.34 12.15 -11.22
C ASP A 198 -16.55 12.93 -9.92
N TYR A 199 -15.52 13.61 -9.47
CA TYR A 199 -15.53 14.36 -8.20
C TYR A 199 -16.51 15.54 -8.19
N SER A 200 -17.04 15.96 -9.34
CA SER A 200 -18.08 16.98 -9.44
C SER A 200 -19.49 16.41 -9.19
N SER A 201 -19.65 15.08 -9.23
CA SER A 201 -20.95 14.42 -9.10
C SER A 201 -21.53 14.45 -7.69
N VAL A 202 -20.73 14.81 -6.69
CA VAL A 202 -21.12 14.90 -5.27
C VAL A 202 -20.47 16.11 -4.64
N ASP A 203 -21.28 16.95 -3.99
CA ASP A 203 -20.74 17.97 -3.09
C ASP A 203 -20.28 17.29 -1.78
N LEU A 204 -18.97 17.12 -1.65
CA LEU A 204 -18.35 16.38 -0.54
C LEU A 204 -18.50 17.12 0.78
N VAL A 205 -18.32 18.44 0.77
CA VAL A 205 -18.20 19.22 2.02
C VAL A 205 -19.47 19.14 2.87
N PRO A 206 -20.68 19.45 2.34
CA PRO A 206 -21.91 19.31 3.13
C PRO A 206 -22.12 17.89 3.68
N LYS A 207 -21.82 16.85 2.87
CA LYS A 207 -22.01 15.46 3.30
C LYS A 207 -21.09 15.09 4.46
N VAL A 208 -19.82 15.47 4.40
CA VAL A 208 -18.87 15.22 5.50
C VAL A 208 -19.28 16.02 6.74
N MET A 209 -19.71 17.27 6.58
CA MET A 209 -20.17 18.10 7.70
C MET A 209 -21.45 17.52 8.34
N GLU A 210 -22.38 17.01 7.56
CA GLU A 210 -23.57 16.31 8.07
C GLU A 210 -23.19 15.08 8.91
N ILE A 211 -22.35 14.18 8.36
CA ILE A 211 -21.89 12.97 9.05
C ILE A 211 -21.16 13.29 10.36
N THR A 212 -20.39 14.38 10.37
CA THR A 212 -19.56 14.75 11.53
C THR A 212 -20.23 15.73 12.48
N GLY A 213 -21.52 16.05 12.29
CA GLY A 213 -22.24 17.00 13.12
C GLY A 213 -21.71 18.44 13.02
N GLY A 214 -21.13 18.81 11.88
CA GLY A 214 -20.55 20.15 11.63
C GLY A 214 -19.10 20.31 12.07
N GLU A 215 -18.50 19.34 12.73
CA GLU A 215 -17.12 19.46 13.25
C GLU A 215 -16.04 19.19 12.20
N GLY A 216 -16.34 18.40 11.16
CA GLY A 216 -15.38 17.93 10.17
C GLY A 216 -14.54 16.74 10.65
N VAL A 217 -13.48 16.39 9.91
CA VAL A 217 -12.63 15.21 10.17
C VAL A 217 -11.27 15.60 10.72
N LYS A 218 -10.71 14.77 11.61
CA LYS A 218 -9.37 15.01 12.20
C LYS A 218 -8.23 14.72 11.24
N ALA A 219 -8.44 13.83 10.28
CA ALA A 219 -7.48 13.61 9.20
C ALA A 219 -8.19 13.36 7.87
N VAL A 220 -7.58 13.83 6.80
CA VAL A 220 -7.91 13.42 5.43
C VAL A 220 -6.71 12.69 4.86
N ILE A 221 -6.91 11.46 4.38
CA ILE A 221 -5.93 10.66 3.68
C ILE A 221 -6.24 10.75 2.18
N ASP A 222 -5.41 11.48 1.44
CA ASP A 222 -5.67 11.85 0.06
C ASP A 222 -4.53 11.39 -0.88
N GLY A 223 -4.84 10.38 -1.70
CA GLY A 223 -3.98 9.91 -2.78
C GLY A 223 -4.40 10.43 -4.15
N ILE A 224 -5.49 11.20 -4.24
CA ILE A 224 -6.10 11.68 -5.48
C ILE A 224 -5.38 12.95 -5.98
N GLY A 225 -5.25 13.95 -5.14
CA GLY A 225 -4.50 15.16 -5.42
C GLY A 225 -5.33 16.26 -6.06
N LEU A 226 -5.07 16.61 -7.34
CA LEU A 226 -5.64 17.78 -8.01
C LEU A 226 -7.17 17.93 -7.86
N ALA A 227 -7.91 16.84 -7.98
CA ALA A 227 -9.37 16.89 -7.97
C ALA A 227 -9.99 17.00 -6.57
N THR A 228 -9.23 16.78 -5.48
CA THR A 228 -9.79 16.64 -4.13
C THR A 228 -9.14 17.56 -3.08
N TRP A 229 -7.99 18.15 -3.36
CA TRP A 229 -7.21 18.87 -2.36
C TRP A 229 -7.96 20.02 -1.68
N GLU A 230 -8.78 20.78 -2.42
CA GLU A 230 -9.55 21.91 -1.86
C GLU A 230 -10.59 21.41 -0.87
N THR A 231 -11.44 20.48 -1.31
CA THR A 231 -12.45 19.89 -0.44
C THR A 231 -11.83 19.14 0.73
N SER A 232 -10.66 18.50 0.53
CA SER A 232 -9.90 17.86 1.61
C SER A 232 -9.47 18.82 2.71
N ILE A 233 -9.11 20.06 2.38
CA ILE A 233 -8.81 21.11 3.38
C ILE A 233 -10.09 21.62 4.04
N GLU A 234 -11.16 21.82 3.26
CA GLU A 234 -12.42 22.38 3.74
C GLU A 234 -13.14 21.50 4.76
N VAL A 235 -13.06 20.18 4.61
CA VAL A 235 -13.69 19.23 5.54
C VAL A 235 -12.89 18.98 6.84
N LEU A 236 -11.70 19.57 7.00
CA LEU A 236 -10.92 19.41 8.21
C LEU A 236 -11.64 19.98 9.45
N ALA A 237 -11.58 19.26 10.52
CA ALA A 237 -11.88 19.77 11.85
C ALA A 237 -10.80 20.77 12.30
N ARG A 238 -11.10 21.55 13.37
CA ARG A 238 -10.10 22.40 14.01
C ARG A 238 -8.86 21.58 14.40
N ARG A 239 -7.68 22.06 13.97
CA ARG A 239 -6.39 21.38 14.15
C ARG A 239 -6.36 19.97 13.52
N GLY A 240 -7.12 19.78 12.44
CA GLY A 240 -7.05 18.57 11.63
C GLY A 240 -5.85 18.58 10.68
N ILE A 241 -5.54 17.41 10.10
CA ILE A 241 -4.39 17.23 9.22
C ILE A 241 -4.81 16.75 7.83
N PHE A 242 -4.30 17.43 6.81
CA PHE A 242 -4.36 16.99 5.42
C PHE A 242 -3.11 16.18 5.10
N VAL A 243 -3.28 14.87 4.89
CA VAL A 243 -2.22 13.94 4.49
C VAL A 243 -2.32 13.71 3.00
N SER A 244 -1.59 14.51 2.22
CA SER A 244 -1.54 14.41 0.77
C SER A 244 -0.44 13.44 0.35
N PHE A 245 -0.78 12.19 -0.01
CA PHE A 245 0.25 11.17 -0.29
C PHE A 245 0.35 10.74 -1.76
N GLY A 246 -0.61 11.13 -2.62
CA GLY A 246 -0.64 10.74 -4.03
C GLY A 246 -1.04 11.87 -4.98
N ASN A 247 -1.03 11.56 -6.29
CA ASN A 247 -1.37 12.47 -7.38
C ASN A 247 -2.15 11.73 -8.48
N ALA A 248 -3.13 10.90 -8.11
CA ALA A 248 -3.82 10.03 -9.08
C ALA A 248 -4.59 10.84 -10.15
N SER A 249 -5.16 11.99 -9.78
CA SER A 249 -5.82 12.93 -10.71
C SER A 249 -4.92 14.06 -11.21
N GLY A 250 -3.67 14.11 -10.77
CA GLY A 250 -2.72 15.17 -11.05
C GLY A 250 -2.11 15.76 -9.78
N ALA A 251 -1.03 16.52 -9.94
CA ALA A 251 -0.34 17.15 -8.82
C ALA A 251 -1.19 18.28 -8.22
N VAL A 252 -1.18 18.37 -6.89
CA VAL A 252 -1.75 19.53 -6.18
C VAL A 252 -0.97 20.78 -6.56
N PRO A 253 -1.63 21.87 -7.00
CA PRO A 253 -0.96 23.12 -7.35
C PRO A 253 -0.36 23.80 -6.12
N ALA A 254 0.51 24.77 -6.35
CA ALA A 254 0.97 25.63 -5.28
C ALA A 254 -0.22 26.45 -4.72
N PHE A 255 -0.35 26.48 -3.40
CA PHE A 255 -1.38 27.25 -2.71
C PHE A 255 -0.81 27.95 -1.46
N PRO A 256 -1.40 29.09 -1.03
CA PRO A 256 -0.91 29.81 0.13
C PRO A 256 -1.25 29.07 1.44
N PRO A 257 -0.34 29.06 2.44
CA PRO A 257 -0.61 28.49 3.77
C PRO A 257 -1.85 29.07 4.46
N LEU A 258 -2.29 30.25 4.03
CA LEU A 258 -3.50 30.94 4.52
C LEU A 258 -4.78 30.09 4.36
N ARG A 259 -4.78 29.09 3.46
CA ARG A 259 -5.89 28.13 3.31
C ARG A 259 -6.20 27.35 4.60
N PHE A 260 -5.24 27.22 5.52
CA PHE A 260 -5.41 26.52 6.80
C PHE A 260 -5.79 27.42 7.97
N ILE A 261 -5.87 28.76 7.81
CA ILE A 261 -6.03 29.70 8.93
C ILE A 261 -7.28 29.44 9.75
N ASN A 262 -8.43 29.18 9.10
CA ASN A 262 -9.72 29.00 9.77
C ASN A 262 -9.81 27.73 10.62
N LYS A 263 -8.92 26.78 10.38
CA LYS A 263 -8.87 25.48 11.05
C LYS A 263 -7.61 25.30 11.90
N SER A 264 -6.63 26.21 11.81
CA SER A 264 -5.28 26.00 12.35
C SER A 264 -4.75 24.61 11.96
N GLY A 265 -4.95 24.22 10.69
CA GLY A 265 -4.73 22.87 10.19
C GLY A 265 -3.26 22.55 9.96
N PHE A 266 -2.99 21.29 9.77
CA PHE A 266 -1.67 20.76 9.42
C PHE A 266 -1.68 20.19 8.01
N LEU A 267 -0.51 20.17 7.37
CA LEU A 267 -0.26 19.51 6.09
C LEU A 267 0.97 18.63 6.21
N THR A 268 0.89 17.43 5.67
CA THR A 268 2.06 16.59 5.43
C THR A 268 2.02 15.97 4.04
N ARG A 269 3.21 15.81 3.44
CA ARG A 269 3.41 15.11 2.16
C ARG A 269 4.37 13.94 2.40
N PRO A 270 3.87 12.81 2.96
CA PRO A 270 4.71 11.70 3.34
C PRO A 270 5.11 10.83 2.14
N LYS A 271 6.21 10.10 2.29
CA LYS A 271 6.61 9.01 1.39
C LYS A 271 7.08 7.80 2.21
N LEU A 272 6.85 6.60 1.71
CA LEU A 272 7.13 5.34 2.41
C LEU A 272 8.56 5.25 2.93
N ASN A 273 9.54 5.69 2.14
CA ASN A 273 10.96 5.56 2.49
C ASN A 273 11.33 6.29 3.79
N ASP A 274 10.62 7.37 4.14
CA ASP A 274 10.90 8.12 5.38
C ASP A 274 10.29 7.45 6.62
N TYR A 275 9.44 6.43 6.43
CA TYR A 275 8.82 5.62 7.48
C TYR A 275 9.38 4.19 7.57
N THR A 276 10.39 3.89 6.75
CA THR A 276 11.11 2.60 6.73
C THR A 276 12.60 2.83 6.54
N VAL A 277 13.13 3.84 7.22
CA VAL A 277 14.55 4.23 7.12
C VAL A 277 15.42 3.15 7.75
N THR A 278 15.08 2.76 8.96
CA THR A 278 15.81 1.71 9.67
C THR A 278 15.19 0.33 9.43
N ARG A 279 15.98 -0.71 9.69
CA ARG A 279 15.49 -2.09 9.61
C ARG A 279 14.41 -2.36 10.66
N GLU A 280 14.54 -1.78 11.84
CA GLU A 280 13.58 -1.90 12.94
C GLU A 280 12.22 -1.32 12.54
N GLU A 281 12.18 -0.13 11.94
CA GLU A 281 10.94 0.48 11.43
C GLU A 281 10.29 -0.40 10.35
N LEU A 282 11.09 -0.93 9.42
CA LEU A 282 10.60 -1.82 8.36
C LEU A 282 9.99 -3.09 8.94
N LEU A 283 10.72 -3.76 9.83
CA LEU A 283 10.28 -5.03 10.43
C LEU A 283 9.09 -4.84 11.37
N SER A 284 9.05 -3.76 12.15
CA SER A 284 7.90 -3.45 13.02
C SER A 284 6.61 -3.36 12.20
N ARG A 285 6.63 -2.61 11.09
CA ARG A 285 5.46 -2.48 10.21
C ARG A 285 5.08 -3.78 9.51
N ALA A 286 6.08 -4.52 9.04
CA ALA A 286 5.84 -5.81 8.40
C ALA A 286 5.20 -6.81 9.38
N ASN A 287 5.71 -6.88 10.61
CA ASN A 287 5.20 -7.78 11.65
C ASN A 287 3.76 -7.44 12.05
N ASP A 288 3.43 -6.15 12.20
CA ASP A 288 2.06 -5.71 12.44
C ASP A 288 1.12 -6.20 11.32
N ILE A 289 1.50 -5.93 10.06
CA ILE A 289 0.68 -6.30 8.91
C ILE A 289 0.53 -7.81 8.78
N TYR A 290 1.62 -8.56 8.89
CA TYR A 290 1.59 -10.02 8.79
C TYR A 290 0.81 -10.64 9.94
N GLY A 291 0.93 -10.10 11.16
CA GLY A 291 0.14 -10.51 12.31
C GLY A 291 -1.36 -10.31 12.07
N TRP A 292 -1.78 -9.14 11.58
CA TRP A 292 -3.19 -8.87 11.27
C TRP A 292 -3.72 -9.75 10.13
N ILE A 293 -2.89 -10.08 9.13
CA ILE A 293 -3.28 -11.01 8.06
C ILE A 293 -3.46 -12.41 8.64
N HIS A 294 -2.51 -12.89 9.44
CA HIS A 294 -2.56 -14.21 10.06
C HIS A 294 -3.79 -14.38 10.94
N ASN A 295 -4.12 -13.37 11.74
CA ASN A 295 -5.27 -13.35 12.64
C ASN A 295 -6.62 -13.15 11.89
N GLY A 296 -6.59 -12.79 10.60
CA GLY A 296 -7.80 -12.47 9.83
C GLY A 296 -8.38 -11.09 10.09
N ASP A 297 -7.63 -10.22 10.79
CA ASP A 297 -8.02 -8.82 11.05
C ASP A 297 -7.95 -7.98 9.77
N LEU A 298 -7.03 -8.29 8.86
CA LEU A 298 -6.95 -7.71 7.53
C LEU A 298 -7.39 -8.73 6.47
N LYS A 299 -8.39 -8.35 5.68
CA LYS A 299 -8.88 -9.14 4.55
C LYS A 299 -8.23 -8.64 3.27
N VAL A 300 -7.34 -9.44 2.72
CA VAL A 300 -6.60 -9.10 1.50
C VAL A 300 -6.94 -10.10 0.42
N ALA A 301 -7.40 -9.59 -0.71
CA ALA A 301 -7.51 -10.37 -1.92
C ALA A 301 -6.48 -9.85 -2.94
N VAL A 302 -5.67 -10.74 -3.45
CA VAL A 302 -4.70 -10.45 -4.50
C VAL A 302 -5.28 -10.88 -5.84
N SER A 303 -5.37 -9.97 -6.80
CA SER A 303 -5.72 -10.33 -8.17
C SER A 303 -4.47 -10.39 -9.04
N ALA A 304 -4.29 -11.50 -9.73
CA ALA A 304 -3.41 -11.51 -10.89
C ALA A 304 -4.07 -10.68 -12.01
N PRO A 305 -3.29 -9.92 -12.80
CA PRO A 305 -3.83 -9.25 -13.98
C PRO A 305 -4.51 -10.27 -14.87
N ASP A 306 -5.75 -10.00 -15.25
CA ASP A 306 -6.45 -10.84 -16.21
C ASP A 306 -5.66 -10.84 -17.52
N ALA A 307 -5.23 -12.01 -18.00
CA ALA A 307 -4.38 -12.16 -19.18
C ALA A 307 -4.99 -11.53 -20.46
N LYS A 308 -6.30 -11.23 -20.41
CA LYS A 308 -7.04 -10.57 -21.49
C LYS A 308 -7.06 -9.03 -21.40
N ARG A 309 -6.74 -8.43 -20.24
CA ARG A 309 -6.84 -6.97 -20.00
C ARG A 309 -5.50 -6.26 -19.78
N SER A 310 -4.43 -6.95 -19.47
CA SER A 310 -3.13 -6.30 -19.30
C SER A 310 -2.36 -6.33 -20.62
N ALA A 311 -1.99 -5.16 -21.13
CA ALA A 311 -1.03 -5.03 -22.23
C ALA A 311 0.37 -5.60 -21.86
N LEU A 312 0.56 -5.96 -20.60
CA LEU A 312 1.68 -6.73 -20.08
C LEU A 312 1.24 -8.20 -19.91
N ARG A 313 1.36 -8.98 -20.97
CA ARG A 313 1.36 -10.44 -20.89
C ARG A 313 2.66 -10.93 -20.23
N ALA A 314 2.93 -10.46 -19.00
CA ALA A 314 4.15 -10.85 -18.29
C ALA A 314 4.24 -12.38 -18.11
N SER A 315 3.12 -13.05 -17.88
CA SER A 315 3.08 -14.51 -17.74
C SER A 315 3.44 -15.27 -19.02
N THR A 316 3.29 -14.67 -20.18
CA THR A 316 3.70 -15.28 -21.46
C THR A 316 5.19 -15.13 -21.71
N PHE A 317 5.79 -14.04 -21.18
CA PHE A 317 7.20 -13.72 -21.39
C PHE A 317 8.11 -14.11 -20.23
N PHE A 318 7.54 -14.21 -19.00
CA PHE A 318 8.24 -14.64 -17.80
C PHE A 318 7.46 -15.76 -17.13
N PRO A 319 7.61 -17.02 -17.52
CA PRO A 319 6.81 -18.13 -16.98
C PRO A 319 7.01 -18.33 -15.47
N SER A 320 8.11 -17.85 -14.90
CA SER A 320 8.43 -17.92 -13.46
C SER A 320 8.01 -16.69 -12.65
N LEU A 321 7.70 -15.54 -13.28
CA LEU A 321 7.35 -14.29 -12.60
C LEU A 321 5.86 -13.96 -12.78
N ARG A 322 5.14 -13.80 -11.67
CA ARG A 322 3.75 -13.34 -11.66
C ARG A 322 3.66 -11.90 -11.17
N LEU A 323 3.00 -11.04 -11.95
CA LEU A 323 2.65 -9.69 -11.50
C LEU A 323 1.40 -9.77 -10.63
N VAL A 324 1.42 -9.06 -9.51
CA VAL A 324 0.36 -9.08 -8.50
C VAL A 324 -0.20 -7.69 -8.32
N LEU A 325 -1.52 -7.56 -8.46
CA LEU A 325 -2.25 -6.36 -8.08
C LEU A 325 -3.05 -6.69 -6.82
N SER A 326 -2.89 -5.93 -5.75
CA SER A 326 -3.86 -6.01 -4.68
C SER A 326 -5.16 -5.36 -5.14
N ARG A 327 -6.14 -6.19 -5.45
CA ARG A 327 -7.55 -5.81 -5.61
C ARG A 327 -8.37 -6.75 -4.77
N LEU A 328 -9.28 -6.20 -3.97
CA LEU A 328 -10.41 -6.99 -3.50
C LEU A 328 -11.25 -7.35 -4.73
N VAL A 329 -11.26 -8.63 -5.11
CA VAL A 329 -12.24 -9.15 -6.05
C VAL A 329 -13.44 -9.57 -5.22
N SER A 330 -14.60 -8.97 -5.53
CA SER A 330 -15.87 -9.46 -5.02
C SER A 330 -16.06 -10.92 -5.46
N GLN A 331 -16.51 -11.75 -4.51
CA GLN A 331 -17.07 -13.08 -4.69
C GLN A 331 -16.11 -14.25 -5.00
N ARG A 332 -15.51 -14.77 -3.93
CA ARG A 332 -15.70 -16.19 -3.54
C ARG A 332 -15.75 -16.20 -2.02
N PRO A 333 -16.73 -16.85 -1.40
CA PRO A 333 -16.71 -17.01 0.05
C PRO A 333 -15.45 -17.80 0.41
N PHE A 334 -14.63 -17.22 1.29
CA PHE A 334 -13.59 -17.99 1.97
C PHE A 334 -14.29 -19.21 2.60
N ARG A 335 -13.87 -20.40 2.21
CA ARG A 335 -14.17 -21.58 3.00
C ARG A 335 -13.52 -21.32 4.35
N THR A 336 -14.34 -21.12 5.36
CA THR A 336 -13.91 -21.19 6.76
C THR A 336 -13.10 -22.48 6.91
N PRO A 337 -11.89 -22.42 7.49
CA PRO A 337 -11.23 -23.62 7.95
C PRO A 337 -12.21 -24.34 8.88
N ARG A 338 -12.37 -25.64 8.71
CA ARG A 338 -13.12 -26.46 9.69
C ARG A 338 -12.51 -26.20 11.06
N PRO A 339 -13.30 -26.13 12.12
CA PRO A 339 -12.77 -26.16 13.48
C PRO A 339 -11.84 -27.38 13.58
N LEU A 340 -10.61 -27.17 13.99
CA LEU A 340 -9.74 -28.27 14.42
C LEU A 340 -10.42 -28.88 15.59
N ASP A 341 -10.69 -30.18 15.48
CA ASP A 341 -11.15 -31.04 16.59
C ASP A 341 -10.18 -30.84 17.76
N ALA A 342 -10.76 -30.54 18.90
CA ALA A 342 -10.06 -30.40 20.16
C ALA A 342 -9.57 -31.76 20.62
N ASP A 343 -8.47 -32.26 20.07
CA ASP A 343 -7.69 -33.33 20.68
C ASP A 343 -6.32 -33.45 19.99
N GLU A 344 -5.42 -32.53 20.25
CA GLU A 344 -3.98 -32.77 20.24
C GLU A 344 -3.31 -31.63 21.04
N THR A 345 -3.34 -31.82 22.33
CA THR A 345 -2.54 -31.04 23.28
C THR A 345 -1.09 -31.43 23.19
N ASN A 346 -0.23 -30.47 23.13
CA ASN A 346 1.19 -30.50 23.46
C ASN A 346 2.19 -30.60 22.30
N THR A 347 2.38 -29.47 21.62
CA THR A 347 3.72 -29.10 21.15
C THR A 347 3.93 -27.61 21.40
N ARG A 348 4.96 -27.27 22.15
CA ARG A 348 5.29 -25.93 22.63
C ARG A 348 5.45 -24.96 21.46
N LEU A 349 4.46 -24.08 21.27
CA LEU A 349 4.62 -22.83 20.56
C LEU A 349 5.58 -21.96 21.41
N GLN A 350 6.77 -21.71 20.91
CA GLN A 350 7.54 -20.56 21.35
C GLN A 350 6.83 -19.31 20.87
N LEU A 351 5.94 -18.82 21.72
CA LEU A 351 5.33 -17.52 21.56
C LEU A 351 6.43 -16.47 21.61
N TRP A 352 6.49 -15.62 20.64
CA TRP A 352 7.21 -14.37 20.61
C TRP A 352 6.84 -13.59 21.88
N PRO A 353 7.81 -13.09 22.66
CA PRO A 353 7.47 -12.37 23.89
C PRO A 353 6.71 -11.08 23.53
N PRO A 354 5.66 -10.73 24.28
CA PRO A 354 5.00 -9.45 24.12
C PRO A 354 5.95 -8.34 24.54
N HIS A 355 6.25 -7.42 23.64
CA HIS A 355 6.96 -6.22 23.98
C HIS A 355 6.13 -5.39 24.95
N ALA A 356 6.56 -5.35 26.19
CA ALA A 356 6.06 -4.44 27.21
C ALA A 356 6.55 -3.01 26.91
N HIS A 357 5.61 -2.08 27.05
CA HIS A 357 5.77 -0.65 27.32
C HIS A 357 6.27 0.26 26.21
N SER A 358 5.32 0.98 25.64
CA SER A 358 5.52 2.31 25.08
C SER A 358 5.92 3.27 26.20
N PRO A 359 6.97 4.09 26.05
CA PRO A 359 7.16 5.23 26.93
C PRO A 359 6.09 6.28 26.64
N SER A 360 5.46 6.72 27.69
CA SER A 360 4.67 7.94 27.74
C SER A 360 5.55 9.15 27.43
N TYR A 361 5.28 9.80 26.31
CA TYR A 361 5.42 11.25 26.14
C TYR A 361 4.38 11.72 25.12
#